data_7c811c8eafae73d792f0d0f46541924e
#
_entry.id   7c811c8eafae73d792f0d0f46541924e
#
_cell.length_a   1.000
_cell.length_b   1.000
_cell.length_c   1.000
_cell.angle_alpha   90.00
_cell.angle_beta   90.00
_cell.angle_gamma   90.00
#
_symmetry.space_group_name_H-M   'P 1'
#
loop_
_entity.id
_entity.type
_entity.pdbx_description
1 polymer ?
#
loop_
_entity_poly.entity_id
_entity_poly.type
_entity_poly.pdbx_seq_one_letter_code
_entity_poly.pdbx_strand_id
1 'polypeptide(L)'
;MTGSRAARASWRTLVAAGLASAIAAGCSTATPAPTPAAESLVMLASAEAYSSVLRLRLGFLEQGGQIEDLQVRLARAEEIQSAIGAGEFQLAFVVAEPDPHVWAAPIASVPIRLVANAANPLAEIDVEDLRSIFAGNLTDWQELGAPAHAVRVISQEPQFETARAFRRGMLGGGQIGGGAIVAPSGWAMAQAVGDDPGAIGYLMCNDLTPRIRPLRIAGEGQPLSREASARLFAIAPHPPTGVALEFLLWAQSPSGQQTMLTNCSP
;
A
#
# COMPACT_ATOMS: atom_id res chain seq x y z
N MET A 1 84.99 37.50 16.13
CA MET A 1 86.20 36.71 16.22
C MET A 1 85.90 35.45 15.48
N THR A 2 86.48 35.39 14.30
CA THR A 2 87.33 34.37 13.76
C THR A 2 86.71 33.01 13.60
N GLY A 3 86.59 32.43 12.50
CA GLY A 3 87.31 32.41 11.25
C GLY A 3 87.15 31.01 10.70
N SER A 4 86.86 30.96 9.52
CA SER A 4 87.74 30.63 8.37
C SER A 4 87.75 29.22 7.91
N ARG A 5 87.47 29.08 6.63
CA ARG A 5 88.09 28.34 5.53
C ARG A 5 87.65 26.88 5.32
N ALA A 6 86.96 26.61 4.27
CA ALA A 6 87.39 26.41 2.89
C ALA A 6 88.50 25.34 2.70
N ALA A 7 88.16 24.26 2.04
CA ALA A 7 89.08 23.65 1.06
C ALA A 7 88.32 22.71 0.10
N ARG A 8 88.59 22.98 -1.12
CA ARG A 8 88.21 22.32 -2.37
C ARG A 8 89.06 21.04 -2.58
N ALA A 9 88.55 20.30 -3.49
CA ALA A 9 89.21 19.46 -4.53
C ALA A 9 88.78 18.00 -4.42
N SER A 10 88.36 17.39 -5.37
CA SER A 10 88.44 17.26 -6.84
C SER A 10 88.74 15.78 -7.20
N TRP A 11 87.96 15.28 -8.15
CA TRP A 11 88.39 14.31 -9.18
C TRP A 11 88.49 12.81 -8.84
N ARG A 12 87.76 11.96 -9.44
CA ARG A 12 87.91 11.25 -10.75
C ARG A 12 87.14 9.95 -10.72
N THR A 13 86.28 9.82 -11.72
CA THR A 13 85.97 8.66 -12.59
C THR A 13 86.29 7.27 -12.10
N LEU A 14 85.31 6.37 -12.13
CA LEU A 14 85.38 5.07 -12.80
C LEU A 14 84.02 4.38 -12.90
N VAL A 15 83.65 4.20 -14.12
CA VAL A 15 83.22 2.99 -14.83
C VAL A 15 81.95 2.26 -14.35
N ALA A 16 80.99 2.34 -15.19
CA ALA A 16 79.89 1.45 -15.63
C ALA A 16 79.91 0.00 -15.04
N ALA A 17 78.80 -0.37 -14.47
CA ALA A 17 78.24 -1.71 -14.59
C ALA A 17 76.71 -1.56 -14.61
N GLY A 18 76.15 -1.88 -15.75
CA GLY A 18 74.67 -1.86 -15.93
C GLY A 18 74.02 -3.01 -15.16
N LEU A 19 72.96 -2.64 -14.47
CA LEU A 19 71.97 -3.58 -14.03
C LEU A 19 70.63 -3.06 -14.55
N ALA A 20 70.17 -3.67 -15.63
CA ALA A 20 68.86 -3.50 -16.14
C ALA A 20 67.84 -4.09 -15.16
N SER A 21 67.23 -3.28 -14.31
CA SER A 21 66.08 -3.68 -13.53
C SER A 21 64.85 -3.68 -14.44
N ALA A 22 64.43 -4.84 -14.89
CA ALA A 22 63.16 -5.05 -15.54
C ALA A 22 62.02 -4.69 -14.55
N ILE A 23 61.41 -3.54 -14.75
CA ILE A 23 60.13 -3.18 -14.10
C ILE A 23 59.07 -4.05 -14.76
N ALA A 24 58.75 -5.19 -14.16
CA ALA A 24 57.57 -5.95 -14.48
C ALA A 24 56.34 -5.08 -14.09
N ALA A 25 55.76 -4.40 -15.06
CA ALA A 25 54.44 -3.79 -14.93
C ALA A 25 53.43 -4.93 -14.76
N GLY A 26 53.19 -5.32 -13.51
CA GLY A 26 52.06 -6.19 -13.17
C GLY A 26 50.77 -5.45 -13.50
N CYS A 27 50.16 -5.76 -14.62
CA CYS A 27 48.74 -5.44 -14.86
C CYS A 27 47.92 -6.21 -13.83
N SER A 28 47.65 -5.58 -12.67
CA SER A 28 46.56 -6.01 -11.80
C SER A 28 45.30 -5.83 -12.57
N THR A 29 44.80 -6.90 -13.18
CA THR A 29 43.41 -6.95 -13.63
C THR A 29 42.58 -6.84 -12.37
N ALA A 30 42.08 -5.60 -12.06
CA ALA A 30 41.09 -5.41 -11.04
C ALA A 30 39.88 -6.28 -11.44
N THR A 31 39.66 -7.36 -10.70
CA THR A 31 38.44 -8.13 -10.82
C THR A 31 37.30 -7.14 -10.59
N PRO A 32 36.36 -6.93 -11.55
CA PRO A 32 35.26 -6.06 -11.30
C PRO A 32 34.59 -6.53 -10.02
N ALA A 33 34.31 -5.60 -9.11
CA ALA A 33 33.54 -5.89 -7.93
C ALA A 33 32.23 -6.56 -8.40
N PRO A 34 31.76 -7.62 -7.75
CA PRO A 34 30.49 -8.24 -8.13
C PRO A 34 29.44 -7.14 -8.14
N THR A 35 28.79 -6.96 -9.30
CA THR A 35 27.61 -6.10 -9.40
C THR A 35 26.66 -6.56 -8.31
N PRO A 36 26.18 -5.69 -7.40
CA PRO A 36 25.21 -6.10 -6.41
C PRO A 36 24.07 -6.82 -7.15
N ALA A 37 23.74 -8.01 -6.68
CA ALA A 37 22.62 -8.77 -7.25
C ALA A 37 21.40 -7.85 -7.25
N ALA A 38 20.73 -7.75 -8.37
CA ALA A 38 19.52 -6.97 -8.52
C ALA A 38 18.55 -7.36 -7.39
N GLU A 39 18.25 -6.42 -6.51
CA GLU A 39 17.35 -6.70 -5.40
C GLU A 39 15.93 -6.86 -5.94
N SER A 40 15.31 -8.00 -5.64
CA SER A 40 13.91 -8.26 -5.94
C SER A 40 13.09 -8.23 -4.66
N LEU A 41 11.87 -7.71 -4.74
CA LEU A 41 10.91 -7.70 -3.65
C LEU A 41 9.60 -8.35 -4.08
N VAL A 42 9.28 -9.48 -3.47
CA VAL A 42 7.99 -10.14 -3.65
C VAL A 42 7.10 -9.82 -2.46
N MET A 43 5.97 -9.18 -2.76
CA MET A 43 4.96 -8.82 -1.79
C MET A 43 3.67 -9.59 -2.06
N LEU A 44 3.05 -10.10 -1.01
CA LEU A 44 1.70 -10.63 -1.06
C LEU A 44 0.71 -9.58 -0.58
N ALA A 45 -0.50 -9.60 -1.10
CA ALA A 45 -1.57 -8.73 -0.64
C ALA A 45 -2.90 -9.49 -0.56
N SER A 46 -3.61 -9.34 0.54
CA SER A 46 -5.00 -9.81 0.63
C SER A 46 -5.88 -9.03 -0.35
N ALA A 47 -7.07 -9.58 -0.69
CA ALA A 47 -8.01 -8.93 -1.60
C ALA A 47 -8.39 -7.52 -1.17
N GLU A 48 -8.49 -7.26 0.14
CA GLU A 48 -8.79 -5.95 0.70
C GLU A 48 -7.58 -4.99 0.62
N ALA A 49 -6.35 -5.50 0.77
CA ALA A 49 -5.12 -4.71 0.77
C ALA A 49 -4.59 -4.40 -0.64
N TYR A 50 -5.00 -5.18 -1.64
CA TYR A 50 -4.35 -5.23 -2.95
C TYR A 50 -4.25 -3.87 -3.65
N SER A 51 -5.35 -3.13 -3.71
CA SER A 51 -5.38 -1.79 -4.33
C SER A 51 -4.45 -0.81 -3.60
N SER A 52 -4.42 -0.86 -2.27
CA SER A 52 -3.54 -0.04 -1.43
C SER A 52 -2.07 -0.32 -1.74
N VAL A 53 -1.71 -1.61 -1.82
CA VAL A 53 -0.33 -2.04 -2.08
C VAL A 53 0.12 -1.69 -3.50
N LEU A 54 -0.77 -1.80 -4.49
CA LEU A 54 -0.46 -1.35 -5.85
C LEU A 54 -0.18 0.16 -5.91
N ARG A 55 -0.93 0.98 -5.19
CA ARG A 55 -0.65 2.42 -5.07
C ARG A 55 0.71 2.69 -4.44
N LEU A 56 0.97 2.04 -3.31
CA LEU A 56 2.27 2.17 -2.64
C LEU A 56 3.40 1.75 -3.56
N ARG A 57 3.25 0.64 -4.28
CA ARG A 57 4.24 0.20 -5.28
C ARG A 57 4.51 1.26 -6.34
N LEU A 58 3.45 1.79 -6.95
CA LEU A 58 3.59 2.82 -8.00
C LEU A 58 4.26 4.07 -7.46
N GLY A 59 3.80 4.60 -6.34
CA GLY A 59 4.37 5.80 -5.73
C GLY A 59 5.82 5.62 -5.28
N PHE A 60 6.20 4.43 -4.78
CA PHE A 60 7.58 4.13 -4.44
C PHE A 60 8.50 4.20 -5.67
N LEU A 61 8.09 3.59 -6.78
CA LEU A 61 8.86 3.61 -8.03
C LEU A 61 8.92 5.02 -8.64
N GLU A 62 7.84 5.79 -8.62
CA GLU A 62 7.79 7.17 -9.11
C GLU A 62 8.70 8.10 -8.31
N GLN A 63 8.93 7.85 -7.04
CA GLN A 63 9.80 8.64 -6.18
C GLN A 63 11.26 8.15 -6.14
N GLY A 64 11.63 7.28 -7.07
CA GLY A 64 13.01 6.84 -7.27
C GLY A 64 13.42 5.62 -6.48
N GLY A 65 12.47 4.84 -5.97
CA GLY A 65 12.75 3.52 -5.38
C GLY A 65 13.44 2.62 -6.41
N GLN A 66 14.65 2.19 -6.10
CA GLN A 66 15.48 1.41 -7.03
C GLN A 66 15.33 -0.09 -6.74
N ILE A 67 14.35 -0.70 -7.35
CA ILE A 67 14.14 -2.15 -7.30
C ILE A 67 13.94 -2.63 -8.73
N GLU A 68 14.76 -3.58 -9.19
CA GLU A 68 14.65 -4.11 -10.54
C GLU A 68 13.38 -4.94 -10.72
N ASP A 69 12.98 -5.68 -9.69
CA ASP A 69 11.77 -6.51 -9.74
C ASP A 69 10.94 -6.35 -8.45
N LEU A 70 9.91 -5.51 -8.53
CA LEU A 70 8.96 -5.28 -7.45
C LEU A 70 7.61 -5.90 -7.81
N GLN A 71 7.34 -7.08 -7.29
CA GLN A 71 6.13 -7.85 -7.56
C GLN A 71 5.11 -7.73 -6.44
N VAL A 72 3.84 -7.56 -6.81
CA VAL A 72 2.69 -7.66 -5.91
C VAL A 72 1.79 -8.80 -6.39
N ARG A 73 1.61 -9.80 -5.55
CA ARG A 73 0.76 -10.96 -5.82
C ARG A 73 -0.46 -10.93 -4.94
N LEU A 74 -1.63 -11.06 -5.55
CA LEU A 74 -2.87 -11.29 -4.80
C LEU A 74 -2.82 -12.68 -4.17
N ALA A 75 -3.12 -12.77 -2.87
CA ALA A 75 -3.13 -14.02 -2.13
C ALA A 75 -4.31 -14.08 -1.17
N ARG A 76 -4.82 -15.28 -0.91
CA ARG A 76 -5.85 -15.49 0.10
C ARG A 76 -5.22 -15.53 1.49
N ALA A 77 -6.04 -15.34 2.52
CA ALA A 77 -5.56 -15.34 3.91
C ALA A 77 -4.83 -16.65 4.26
N GLU A 78 -5.37 -17.80 3.82
CA GLU A 78 -4.77 -19.11 4.06
C GLU A 78 -3.42 -19.27 3.34
N GLU A 79 -3.30 -18.73 2.12
CA GLU A 79 -2.05 -18.73 1.35
C GLU A 79 -1.00 -17.88 2.04
N ILE A 80 -1.37 -16.69 2.53
CA ILE A 80 -0.48 -15.82 3.29
C ILE A 80 0.00 -16.52 4.56
N GLN A 81 -0.91 -17.16 5.30
CA GLN A 81 -0.56 -17.88 6.53
C GLN A 81 0.41 -19.05 6.27
N SER A 82 0.17 -19.86 5.24
CA SER A 82 1.08 -20.95 4.89
C SER A 82 2.43 -20.46 4.37
N ALA A 83 2.46 -19.38 3.60
CA ALA A 83 3.67 -18.79 3.07
C ALA A 83 4.56 -18.13 4.12
N ILE A 84 4.01 -17.68 5.26
CA ILE A 84 4.79 -17.18 6.41
C ILE A 84 5.78 -18.27 6.89
N GLY A 85 5.29 -19.50 7.08
CA GLY A 85 6.13 -20.61 7.51
C GLY A 85 7.17 -21.07 6.48
N ALA A 86 6.88 -20.85 5.19
CA ALA A 86 7.76 -21.25 4.09
C ALA A 86 8.81 -20.18 3.72
N GLY A 87 8.64 -18.92 4.15
CA GLY A 87 9.53 -17.82 3.80
C GLY A 87 9.48 -17.42 2.32
N GLU A 88 8.33 -17.63 1.66
CA GLU A 88 8.15 -17.43 0.22
C GLU A 88 7.98 -15.96 -0.21
N PHE A 89 7.96 -15.04 0.73
CA PHE A 89 7.82 -13.60 0.48
C PHE A 89 8.59 -12.78 1.51
N GLN A 90 8.88 -11.53 1.18
CA GLN A 90 9.53 -10.62 2.11
C GLN A 90 8.52 -9.78 2.91
N LEU A 91 7.41 -9.37 2.27
CA LEU A 91 6.33 -8.63 2.91
C LEU A 91 4.97 -9.17 2.44
N ALA A 92 4.00 -9.21 3.36
CA ALA A 92 2.60 -9.37 2.97
C ALA A 92 1.76 -8.26 3.62
N PHE A 93 0.68 -7.87 2.97
CA PHE A 93 -0.20 -6.80 3.40
C PHE A 93 -1.61 -7.33 3.63
N VAL A 94 -2.14 -7.03 4.80
CA VAL A 94 -3.46 -7.49 5.23
C VAL A 94 -4.27 -6.34 5.84
N VAL A 95 -5.59 -6.41 5.71
CA VAL A 95 -6.54 -5.46 6.31
C VAL A 95 -7.24 -6.18 7.48
N ALA A 96 -6.47 -6.69 8.39
CA ALA A 96 -6.97 -7.35 9.59
C ALA A 96 -5.91 -7.23 10.68
N GLU A 97 -6.32 -7.37 11.94
CA GLU A 97 -5.36 -7.45 13.05
C GLU A 97 -4.48 -8.69 12.87
N PRO A 98 -3.16 -8.52 12.76
CA PRO A 98 -2.25 -9.66 12.57
C PRO A 98 -2.21 -10.57 13.79
N ASP A 99 -1.83 -11.85 13.57
CA ASP A 99 -1.50 -12.76 14.65
C ASP A 99 -0.34 -12.18 15.49
N PRO A 100 -0.43 -12.14 16.83
CA PRO A 100 0.60 -11.58 17.69
C PRO A 100 1.95 -12.32 17.64
N HIS A 101 1.99 -13.52 17.07
CA HIS A 101 3.23 -14.29 16.88
C HIS A 101 3.94 -14.00 15.55
N VAL A 102 3.34 -13.19 14.69
CA VAL A 102 3.91 -12.79 13.40
C VAL A 102 4.47 -11.39 13.50
N TRP A 103 5.65 -11.16 12.91
CA TRP A 103 6.15 -9.79 12.81
C TRP A 103 5.19 -8.93 12.00
N ALA A 104 4.79 -7.80 12.55
CA ALA A 104 3.83 -6.91 11.92
C ALA A 104 4.15 -5.44 12.18
N ALA A 105 3.84 -4.59 11.21
CA ALA A 105 3.91 -3.14 11.33
C ALA A 105 2.63 -2.49 10.79
N PRO A 106 2.03 -1.53 11.52
CA PRO A 106 0.91 -0.76 11.00
C PRO A 106 1.40 0.15 9.87
N ILE A 107 0.66 0.16 8.76
CA ILE A 107 0.95 1.02 7.61
C ILE A 107 0.05 2.24 7.64
N ALA A 108 -1.27 2.06 7.67
CA ALA A 108 -2.22 3.15 7.69
C ALA A 108 -3.59 2.75 8.23
N SER A 109 -4.38 3.77 8.58
CA SER A 109 -5.82 3.66 8.77
C SER A 109 -6.51 4.29 7.57
N VAL A 110 -7.17 3.48 6.76
CA VAL A 110 -7.80 3.90 5.51
C VAL A 110 -9.30 4.12 5.76
N PRO A 111 -9.81 5.34 5.56
CA PRO A 111 -11.23 5.62 5.74
C PRO A 111 -12.10 4.79 4.79
N ILE A 112 -13.23 4.29 5.31
CA ILE A 112 -14.28 3.67 4.52
C ILE A 112 -15.26 4.76 4.09
N ARG A 113 -15.70 4.71 2.84
CA ARG A 113 -16.68 5.63 2.27
C ARG A 113 -17.90 4.85 1.82
N LEU A 114 -19.09 5.39 2.16
CA LEU A 114 -20.33 5.02 1.50
C LEU A 114 -20.28 5.59 0.08
N VAL A 115 -20.64 4.79 -0.92
CA VAL A 115 -20.56 5.19 -2.32
C VAL A 115 -21.83 4.80 -3.08
N ALA A 116 -22.24 5.65 -4.03
CA ALA A 116 -23.26 5.35 -5.01
C ALA A 116 -22.71 5.56 -6.42
N ASN A 117 -23.46 5.12 -7.42
CA ASN A 117 -23.16 5.43 -8.82
C ASN A 117 -23.04 6.96 -9.03
N ALA A 118 -22.14 7.39 -9.89
CA ALA A 118 -21.92 8.83 -10.16
C ALA A 118 -23.17 9.54 -10.72
N ALA A 119 -24.07 8.80 -11.37
CA ALA A 119 -25.33 9.34 -11.88
C ALA A 119 -26.39 9.54 -10.79
N ASN A 120 -26.24 8.97 -9.60
CA ASN A 120 -27.16 9.20 -8.49
C ASN A 120 -27.00 10.66 -7.99
N PRO A 121 -28.07 11.50 -7.96
CA PRO A 121 -27.95 12.91 -7.61
C PRO A 121 -27.79 13.18 -6.11
N LEU A 122 -28.09 12.20 -5.24
CA LEU A 122 -28.02 12.37 -3.79
C LEU A 122 -26.59 12.64 -3.35
N ALA A 123 -26.38 13.70 -2.59
CA ALA A 123 -25.09 14.03 -2.01
C ALA A 123 -24.95 13.51 -0.56
N GLU A 124 -26.07 13.24 0.07
CA GLU A 124 -26.18 12.94 1.49
C GLU A 124 -27.34 11.98 1.73
N ILE A 125 -27.25 11.17 2.77
CA ILE A 125 -28.29 10.24 3.20
C ILE A 125 -28.33 10.21 4.74
N ASP A 126 -29.53 10.13 5.30
CA ASP A 126 -29.69 9.96 6.75
C ASP A 126 -29.28 8.56 7.19
N VAL A 127 -28.81 8.47 8.43
CA VAL A 127 -28.34 7.19 9.00
C VAL A 127 -29.46 6.14 9.09
N GLU A 128 -30.70 6.57 9.28
CA GLU A 128 -31.87 5.67 9.34
C GLU A 128 -32.21 5.13 7.96
N ASP A 129 -32.17 5.98 6.93
CA ASP A 129 -32.37 5.58 5.54
C ASP A 129 -31.24 4.65 5.08
N LEU A 130 -30.00 4.96 5.44
CA LEU A 130 -28.87 4.08 5.19
C LEU A 130 -29.10 2.67 5.77
N ARG A 131 -29.54 2.60 7.02
CA ARG A 131 -29.86 1.32 7.67
C ARG A 131 -31.01 0.59 7.00
N SER A 132 -32.05 1.33 6.60
CA SER A 132 -33.21 0.81 5.86
C SER A 132 -32.80 0.23 4.51
N ILE A 133 -31.96 0.92 3.75
CA ILE A 133 -31.40 0.44 2.50
C ILE A 133 -30.63 -0.87 2.70
N PHE A 134 -29.66 -0.85 3.60
CA PHE A 134 -28.81 -2.03 3.80
C PHE A 134 -29.55 -3.21 4.43
N ALA A 135 -30.65 -2.96 5.17
CA ALA A 135 -31.55 -4.01 5.64
C ALA A 135 -32.47 -4.56 4.53
N GLY A 136 -32.59 -3.86 3.38
CA GLY A 136 -33.48 -4.22 2.26
C GLY A 136 -34.93 -3.75 2.44
N ASN A 137 -35.19 -2.81 3.35
CA ASN A 137 -36.51 -2.25 3.62
C ASN A 137 -36.85 -1.07 2.69
N LEU A 138 -35.84 -0.25 2.31
CA LEU A 138 -35.97 0.82 1.32
C LEU A 138 -35.38 0.28 0.00
N THR A 139 -36.24 0.23 -1.02
CA THR A 139 -35.95 -0.50 -2.27
C THR A 139 -35.96 0.34 -3.52
N ASP A 140 -36.37 1.61 -3.43
CA ASP A 140 -36.36 2.55 -4.55
C ASP A 140 -35.81 3.91 -4.12
N TRP A 141 -34.90 4.48 -4.93
CA TRP A 141 -34.31 5.78 -4.69
C TRP A 141 -35.33 6.93 -4.71
N GLN A 142 -36.49 6.73 -5.34
CA GLN A 142 -37.56 7.71 -5.36
C GLN A 142 -38.10 8.01 -3.95
N GLU A 143 -38.03 7.06 -3.03
CA GLU A 143 -38.43 7.26 -1.63
C GLU A 143 -37.55 8.33 -0.93
N LEU A 144 -36.37 8.59 -1.47
CA LEU A 144 -35.44 9.63 -0.98
C LEU A 144 -35.37 10.85 -1.89
N GLY A 145 -36.33 11.01 -2.81
CA GLY A 145 -36.41 12.17 -3.71
C GLY A 145 -35.44 12.14 -4.90
N ALA A 146 -34.78 11.02 -5.16
CA ALA A 146 -33.96 10.81 -6.34
C ALA A 146 -34.82 10.24 -7.51
N PRO A 147 -34.28 10.17 -8.74
CA PRO A 147 -34.92 9.46 -9.83
C PRO A 147 -35.26 8.02 -9.48
N ALA A 148 -36.43 7.54 -9.99
CA ALA A 148 -36.88 6.17 -9.74
C ALA A 148 -35.89 5.14 -10.31
N HIS A 149 -35.21 4.49 -9.44
CA HIS A 149 -34.30 3.35 -9.68
C HIS A 149 -34.38 2.40 -8.49
N ALA A 150 -34.49 1.11 -8.77
CA ALA A 150 -34.42 0.12 -7.73
C ALA A 150 -33.06 0.20 -7.01
N VAL A 151 -33.09 0.25 -5.69
CA VAL A 151 -31.87 0.25 -4.87
C VAL A 151 -31.21 -1.12 -4.96
N ARG A 152 -29.94 -1.15 -5.33
CA ARG A 152 -29.14 -2.36 -5.40
C ARG A 152 -27.95 -2.27 -4.43
N VAL A 153 -28.04 -3.00 -3.35
CA VAL A 153 -27.00 -3.05 -2.33
C VAL A 153 -25.86 -3.97 -2.78
N ILE A 154 -24.65 -3.42 -2.82
CA ILE A 154 -23.41 -4.18 -3.02
C ILE A 154 -22.68 -4.25 -1.69
N SER A 155 -22.36 -5.45 -1.24
CA SER A 155 -21.65 -5.71 0.01
C SER A 155 -20.35 -6.45 -0.27
N GLN A 156 -19.49 -6.54 0.73
CA GLN A 156 -18.35 -7.46 0.74
C GLN A 156 -18.64 -8.68 1.60
N GLU A 157 -17.78 -9.68 1.50
CA GLU A 157 -17.89 -10.87 2.35
C GLU A 157 -17.87 -10.48 3.84
N PRO A 158 -18.74 -11.06 4.68
CA PRO A 158 -18.89 -10.65 6.08
C PRO A 158 -17.62 -10.80 6.94
N GLN A 159 -16.69 -11.67 6.53
CA GLN A 159 -15.40 -11.88 7.19
C GLN A 159 -14.37 -10.79 6.88
N PHE A 160 -14.56 -9.97 5.85
CA PHE A 160 -13.67 -8.86 5.56
C PHE A 160 -13.74 -7.79 6.64
N GLU A 161 -12.59 -7.24 7.01
CA GLU A 161 -12.53 -6.19 8.03
C GLU A 161 -13.23 -4.92 7.57
N THR A 162 -13.16 -4.59 6.26
CA THR A 162 -13.91 -3.49 5.66
C THR A 162 -15.41 -3.64 5.89
N ALA A 163 -15.97 -4.85 5.68
CA ALA A 163 -17.38 -5.13 5.95
C ALA A 163 -17.72 -5.02 7.43
N ARG A 164 -16.87 -5.56 8.30
CA ARG A 164 -17.05 -5.46 9.74
C ARG A 164 -16.99 -4.03 10.24
N ALA A 165 -16.01 -3.25 9.77
CA ALA A 165 -15.86 -1.84 10.15
C ALA A 165 -17.03 -0.98 9.65
N PHE A 166 -17.50 -1.21 8.42
CA PHE A 166 -18.69 -0.55 7.89
C PHE A 166 -19.93 -0.83 8.74
N ARG A 167 -20.18 -2.10 9.04
CA ARG A 167 -21.34 -2.49 9.89
C ARG A 167 -21.27 -1.88 11.28
N ARG A 168 -20.10 -1.91 11.93
CA ARG A 168 -19.92 -1.32 13.26
C ARG A 168 -20.09 0.20 13.24
N GLY A 169 -19.38 0.87 12.33
CA GLY A 169 -19.29 2.33 12.32
C GLY A 169 -20.49 3.02 11.68
N MET A 170 -21.04 2.47 10.59
CA MET A 170 -22.10 3.14 9.83
C MET A 170 -23.50 2.54 10.04
N LEU A 171 -23.60 1.23 10.23
CA LEU A 171 -24.89 0.58 10.48
C LEU A 171 -25.21 0.38 11.98
N GLY A 172 -24.30 0.76 12.89
CA GLY A 172 -24.51 0.52 14.33
C GLY A 172 -24.61 -0.96 14.70
N GLY A 173 -23.94 -1.84 13.95
CA GLY A 173 -24.00 -3.29 14.13
C GLY A 173 -25.18 -3.97 13.40
N GLY A 174 -25.99 -3.22 12.64
CA GLY A 174 -27.11 -3.75 11.85
C GLY A 174 -26.67 -4.82 10.84
N GLN A 175 -27.63 -5.66 10.45
CA GLN A 175 -27.41 -6.70 9.46
C GLN A 175 -27.59 -6.14 8.05
N ILE A 176 -26.86 -6.72 7.09
CA ILE A 176 -27.06 -6.47 5.66
C ILE A 176 -28.05 -7.53 5.16
N GLY A 177 -29.09 -7.09 4.45
CA GLY A 177 -30.13 -7.96 3.92
C GLY A 177 -29.59 -9.01 2.94
N GLY A 178 -30.23 -10.16 2.90
CA GLY A 178 -29.81 -11.30 2.06
C GLY A 178 -29.90 -11.07 0.55
N GLY A 179 -30.50 -9.94 0.10
CA GLY A 179 -30.55 -9.54 -1.30
C GLY A 179 -29.32 -8.78 -1.79
N ALA A 180 -28.35 -8.49 -0.93
CA ALA A 180 -27.13 -7.78 -1.31
C ALA A 180 -26.23 -8.65 -2.22
N ILE A 181 -25.70 -8.03 -3.27
CA ILE A 181 -24.71 -8.65 -4.15
C ILE A 181 -23.35 -8.60 -3.45
N VAL A 182 -22.62 -9.71 -3.44
CA VAL A 182 -21.31 -9.80 -2.79
C VAL A 182 -20.21 -9.50 -3.80
N ALA A 183 -19.43 -8.45 -3.52
CA ALA A 183 -18.22 -8.12 -4.27
C ALA A 183 -16.98 -8.70 -3.56
N PRO A 184 -16.06 -9.37 -4.29
CA PRO A 184 -14.90 -10.05 -3.70
C PRO A 184 -13.75 -9.11 -3.35
N SER A 185 -13.85 -7.82 -3.66
CA SER A 185 -12.82 -6.80 -3.34
C SER A 185 -13.40 -5.39 -3.42
N GLY A 186 -12.67 -4.38 -2.91
CA GLY A 186 -13.03 -2.97 -3.06
C GLY A 186 -13.08 -2.54 -4.52
N TRP A 187 -12.13 -3.00 -5.34
CA TRP A 187 -12.14 -2.73 -6.78
C TRP A 187 -13.38 -3.31 -7.47
N ALA A 188 -13.73 -4.58 -7.19
CA ALA A 188 -14.94 -5.21 -7.75
C ALA A 188 -16.22 -4.48 -7.31
N MET A 189 -16.26 -3.99 -6.06
CA MET A 189 -17.37 -3.15 -5.58
C MET A 189 -17.43 -1.83 -6.36
N ALA A 190 -16.29 -1.14 -6.56
CA ALA A 190 -16.24 0.09 -7.34
C ALA A 190 -16.78 -0.10 -8.77
N GLN A 191 -16.45 -1.24 -9.41
CA GLN A 191 -16.99 -1.59 -10.73
C GLN A 191 -18.50 -1.84 -10.66
N ALA A 192 -18.96 -2.69 -9.74
CA ALA A 192 -20.37 -3.03 -9.62
C ALA A 192 -21.25 -1.80 -9.35
N VAL A 193 -20.80 -0.89 -8.46
CA VAL A 193 -21.50 0.37 -8.19
C VAL A 193 -21.43 1.31 -9.38
N GLY A 194 -20.30 1.37 -10.09
CA GLY A 194 -20.13 2.23 -11.26
C GLY A 194 -20.93 1.78 -12.49
N ASP A 195 -21.28 0.48 -12.58
CA ASP A 195 -22.01 -0.10 -13.71
C ASP A 195 -23.56 0.01 -13.56
N ASP A 196 -24.05 0.22 -12.35
CA ASP A 196 -25.50 0.23 -12.05
C ASP A 196 -25.91 1.57 -11.41
N PRO A 197 -26.76 2.37 -12.09
CA PRO A 197 -27.26 3.65 -11.54
C PRO A 197 -28.00 3.53 -10.21
N GLY A 198 -28.61 2.37 -9.92
CA GLY A 198 -29.30 2.09 -8.66
C GLY A 198 -28.40 1.58 -7.54
N ALA A 199 -27.11 1.32 -7.81
CA ALA A 199 -26.23 0.68 -6.84
C ALA A 199 -25.73 1.61 -5.76
N ILE A 200 -25.59 1.03 -4.56
CA ILE A 200 -24.95 1.61 -3.36
C ILE A 200 -24.05 0.56 -2.73
N GLY A 201 -22.89 0.99 -2.24
CA GLY A 201 -21.93 0.13 -1.58
C GLY A 201 -21.02 0.90 -0.63
N TYR A 202 -19.99 0.26 -0.16
CA TYR A 202 -18.97 0.87 0.70
C TYR A 202 -17.59 0.29 0.39
N LEU A 203 -16.56 1.11 0.45
CA LEU A 203 -15.18 0.69 0.14
C LEU A 203 -14.17 1.58 0.85
N MET A 204 -12.94 1.15 0.90
CA MET A 204 -11.85 2.03 1.32
C MET A 204 -11.67 3.16 0.31
N CYS A 205 -11.45 4.38 0.80
CA CYS A 205 -11.41 5.59 -0.04
C CYS A 205 -10.38 5.53 -1.19
N ASN A 206 -9.35 4.72 -1.06
CA ASN A 206 -8.36 4.51 -2.11
C ASN A 206 -8.86 3.66 -3.30
N ASP A 207 -10.03 3.02 -3.19
CA ASP A 207 -10.70 2.33 -4.30
C ASP A 207 -11.69 3.24 -5.07
N LEU A 208 -11.82 4.52 -4.70
CA LEU A 208 -12.67 5.47 -5.41
C LEU A 208 -12.24 5.62 -6.88
N THR A 209 -13.24 5.63 -7.76
CA THR A 209 -13.10 5.84 -9.20
C THR A 209 -14.04 6.97 -9.67
N PRO A 210 -13.83 7.57 -10.86
CA PRO A 210 -14.72 8.60 -11.37
C PRO A 210 -16.17 8.15 -11.65
N ARG A 211 -16.41 6.83 -11.70
CA ARG A 211 -17.74 6.26 -11.97
C ARG A 211 -18.62 6.14 -10.72
N ILE A 212 -18.04 6.36 -9.55
CA ILE A 212 -18.71 6.31 -8.25
C ILE A 212 -18.46 7.61 -7.49
N ARG A 213 -19.37 7.96 -6.61
CA ARG A 213 -19.21 9.13 -5.77
C ARG A 213 -19.47 8.79 -4.30
N PRO A 214 -18.73 9.39 -3.38
CA PRO A 214 -19.03 9.25 -1.97
C PRO A 214 -20.34 9.96 -1.63
N LEU A 215 -21.13 9.32 -0.76
CA LEU A 215 -22.27 9.91 -0.10
C LEU A 215 -21.90 10.31 1.33
N ARG A 216 -22.30 11.50 1.74
CA ARG A 216 -22.21 11.90 3.14
C ARG A 216 -23.34 11.25 3.93
N ILE A 217 -23.05 10.94 5.19
CA ILE A 217 -24.07 10.46 6.11
C ILE A 217 -24.45 11.63 7.01
N ALA A 218 -25.72 12.05 6.95
CA ALA A 218 -26.28 13.04 7.85
C ALA A 218 -26.71 12.37 9.15
N GLY A 219 -26.68 13.11 10.25
CA GLY A 219 -27.18 12.64 11.54
C GLY A 219 -26.87 13.63 12.64
N GLU A 220 -27.82 13.88 13.51
CA GLU A 220 -27.63 14.74 14.67
C GLU A 220 -26.65 14.09 15.64
N GLY A 221 -25.53 14.76 15.85
CA GLY A 221 -24.68 14.64 17.04
C GLY A 221 -23.53 13.64 17.03
N GLN A 222 -23.30 12.85 15.97
CA GLN A 222 -22.11 12.00 15.86
C GLN A 222 -21.55 12.00 14.43
N PRO A 223 -20.29 12.32 14.22
CA PRO A 223 -19.64 12.11 12.94
C PRO A 223 -19.39 10.61 12.74
N LEU A 224 -20.43 9.88 12.29
CA LEU A 224 -20.34 8.44 11.98
C LEU A 224 -19.21 8.12 10.97
N SER A 225 -18.85 9.11 10.14
CA SER A 225 -17.76 9.01 9.18
C SER A 225 -16.35 8.94 9.80
N ARG A 226 -16.19 9.22 11.12
CA ARG A 226 -14.88 9.23 11.78
C ARG A 226 -14.39 7.86 12.22
N GLU A 227 -15.27 6.88 12.36
CA GLU A 227 -14.93 5.58 12.97
C GLU A 227 -14.87 4.41 11.99
N ALA A 228 -15.44 4.55 10.80
CA ALA A 228 -15.34 3.48 9.81
C ALA A 228 -14.02 3.61 9.05
N SER A 229 -13.02 2.96 9.55
CA SER A 229 -11.72 2.81 8.87
C SER A 229 -11.24 1.37 8.97
N ALA A 230 -10.49 0.96 7.97
CA ALA A 230 -9.82 -0.32 7.92
C ALA A 230 -8.31 -0.11 8.14
N ARG A 231 -7.70 -0.89 9.02
CA ARG A 231 -6.26 -0.79 9.29
C ARG A 231 -5.49 -1.71 8.37
N LEU A 232 -4.54 -1.13 7.63
CA LEU A 232 -3.60 -1.86 6.79
C LEU A 232 -2.33 -2.16 7.59
N PHE A 233 -1.92 -3.41 7.58
CA PHE A 233 -0.68 -3.89 8.19
C PHE A 233 0.22 -4.51 7.13
N ALA A 234 1.53 -4.32 7.31
CA ALA A 234 2.54 -5.19 6.71
C ALA A 234 2.89 -6.30 7.70
N ILE A 235 3.00 -7.51 7.23
CA ILE A 235 3.47 -8.67 7.98
C ILE A 235 4.63 -9.33 7.25
N ALA A 236 5.51 -10.00 7.99
CA ALA A 236 6.67 -10.68 7.42
C ALA A 236 7.02 -11.93 8.25
N PRO A 237 7.68 -12.94 7.63
CA PRO A 237 8.21 -14.10 8.36
C PRO A 237 9.24 -13.71 9.41
N HIS A 238 10.04 -12.69 9.12
CA HIS A 238 11.09 -12.14 9.99
C HIS A 238 11.11 -10.60 9.86
N PRO A 239 11.73 -9.87 10.80
CA PRO A 239 11.92 -8.43 10.66
C PRO A 239 12.54 -8.08 9.28
N PRO A 240 11.90 -7.20 8.48
CA PRO A 240 12.37 -6.86 7.15
C PRO A 240 13.76 -6.24 7.17
N THR A 241 14.56 -6.52 6.13
CA THR A 241 15.87 -5.94 5.89
C THR A 241 16.02 -5.55 4.42
N GLY A 242 17.10 -4.84 4.06
CA GLY A 242 17.35 -4.44 2.67
C GLY A 242 16.17 -3.68 2.06
N VAL A 243 15.86 -4.00 0.83
CA VAL A 243 14.81 -3.34 0.04
C VAL A 243 13.40 -3.48 0.63
N ALA A 244 13.10 -4.57 1.33
CA ALA A 244 11.82 -4.74 2.01
C ALA A 244 11.65 -3.73 3.17
N LEU A 245 12.72 -3.48 3.92
CA LEU A 245 12.73 -2.44 4.95
C LEU A 245 12.63 -1.04 4.34
N GLU A 246 13.36 -0.77 3.26
CA GLU A 246 13.30 0.51 2.54
C GLU A 246 11.87 0.82 2.07
N PHE A 247 11.23 -0.13 1.39
CA PHE A 247 9.84 0.00 0.96
C PHE A 247 8.91 0.26 2.15
N LEU A 248 9.06 -0.48 3.25
CA LEU A 248 8.24 -0.33 4.44
C LEU A 248 8.38 1.06 5.07
N LEU A 249 9.62 1.53 5.26
CA LEU A 249 9.89 2.86 5.81
C LEU A 249 9.32 3.96 4.91
N TRP A 250 9.46 3.80 3.59
CA TRP A 250 8.83 4.72 2.65
C TRP A 250 7.30 4.68 2.74
N ALA A 251 6.68 3.50 2.80
CA ALA A 251 5.24 3.36 2.92
C ALA A 251 4.68 4.05 4.18
N GLN A 252 5.44 4.04 5.28
CA GLN A 252 5.11 4.73 6.53
C GLN A 252 5.48 6.23 6.52
N SER A 253 6.26 6.70 5.55
CA SER A 253 6.67 8.10 5.45
C SER A 253 5.48 9.02 5.05
N PRO A 254 5.60 10.34 5.24
CA PRO A 254 4.58 11.29 4.77
C PRO A 254 4.25 11.13 3.28
N SER A 255 5.25 10.85 2.44
CA SER A 255 5.06 10.63 1.00
C SER A 255 4.26 9.38 0.69
N GLY A 256 4.58 8.26 1.34
CA GLY A 256 3.84 7.00 1.20
C GLY A 256 2.40 7.14 1.68
N GLN A 257 2.19 7.81 2.83
CA GLN A 257 0.86 8.09 3.36
C GLN A 257 0.05 8.98 2.42
N GLN A 258 0.65 10.04 1.88
CA GLN A 258 0.00 10.91 0.90
C GLN A 258 -0.39 10.14 -0.37
N THR A 259 0.52 9.32 -0.90
CA THR A 259 0.24 8.46 -2.07
C THR A 259 -0.95 7.54 -1.82
N MET A 260 -1.00 6.91 -0.66
CA MET A 260 -2.08 5.98 -0.33
C MET A 260 -3.42 6.69 -0.09
N LEU A 261 -3.42 7.87 0.51
CA LEU A 261 -4.62 8.59 0.92
C LEU A 261 -5.04 9.70 -0.06
N THR A 262 -4.46 9.78 -1.25
CA THR A 262 -4.71 10.84 -2.25
C THR A 262 -6.20 11.05 -2.56
N ASN A 263 -7.00 9.98 -2.64
CA ASN A 263 -8.44 10.04 -2.93
C ASN A 263 -9.29 10.05 -1.66
N CYS A 264 -8.70 10.22 -0.49
CA CYS A 264 -9.37 10.06 0.80
C CYS A 264 -9.79 11.38 1.45
N SER A 265 -9.50 12.50 0.81
CA SER A 265 -9.98 13.80 1.28
C SER A 265 -11.50 13.84 1.32
N PRO A 266 -12.09 14.51 2.35
CA PRO A 266 -13.54 14.59 2.51
C PRO A 266 -14.24 15.30 1.36
#